data_204e73aef7384228fac0d595e8793550
#
_entry.id   204e73aef7384228fac0d595e8793550
#
_cell.length_a   1.000
_cell.length_b   1.000
_cell.length_c   1.000
_cell.angle_alpha   90.00
_cell.angle_beta   90.00
_cell.angle_gamma   90.00
#
_symmetry.space_group_name_H-M   'P 1'
#
loop_
_entity.id
_entity.type
_entity.pdbx_description
1 polymer ?
#
loop_
_entity_poly.entity_id
_entity_poly.type
_entity_poly.pdbx_seq_one_letter_code
_entity_poly.pdbx_strand_id
1 'polypeptide(L)'
;MIAISVLDLSFVIAGASPAQALQDSIALARHVDGLGFTRFWLAEHHALPSVASPAPEIMIGQIAAATRHLRVGSGGIMLPNHPPLMVAERFKMLEALFPGRIDLGLGRAPGTDGITAQALRRREVPRGGDDFLDRLQELLLWETGGFPEGHPFRQVEVMPSGVPLPPLFLLGSSDYSAHLAGQVGTGFAFAQHFAAFESEAAMLAYRRGFRPSPWRERPHAILAVAAVCAPTDAEAEQLARSAELATLRRERGEYLPLPSLEEAQAHPYTQAERIRLERGRARLHVGSPETLRARLGALADATQADEIMVFSAIHDQTARRRSYTLLAEAFGLGAGVAA
;
A
#
# COMPACT_ATOMS: atom_id res chain seq x y z
N MET A 1 10.33 0.87 19.65
CA MET A 1 9.28 -0.08 19.17
C MET A 1 8.98 0.32 17.74
N ILE A 2 8.96 -0.62 16.78
CA ILE A 2 8.68 -0.29 15.38
C ILE A 2 7.19 0.00 15.19
N ALA A 3 6.86 0.99 14.36
CA ALA A 3 5.48 1.29 13.99
C ALA A 3 4.93 0.19 13.05
N ILE A 4 3.66 -0.18 13.24
CA ILE A 4 2.98 -1.16 12.39
C ILE A 4 1.76 -0.51 11.75
N SER A 5 1.59 -0.76 10.44
CA SER A 5 0.55 -0.20 9.60
C SER A 5 -0.13 -1.25 8.74
N VAL A 6 -1.20 -0.89 8.08
CA VAL A 6 -2.00 -1.77 7.23
C VAL A 6 -1.99 -1.27 5.80
N LEU A 7 -1.76 -2.19 4.84
CA LEU A 7 -2.09 -2.01 3.43
C LEU A 7 -3.31 -2.86 3.09
N ASP A 8 -4.33 -2.24 2.55
CA ASP A 8 -5.55 -2.93 2.13
C ASP A 8 -5.83 -2.72 0.63
N LEU A 9 -6.26 -3.78 -0.02
CA LEU A 9 -6.61 -3.78 -1.44
C LEU A 9 -8.12 -3.89 -1.66
N SER A 10 -8.93 -3.96 -0.62
CA SER A 10 -10.36 -4.25 -0.71
C SER A 10 -10.64 -5.53 -1.52
N PHE A 11 -10.03 -6.64 -1.12
CA PHE A 11 -10.18 -7.91 -1.82
C PHE A 11 -11.61 -8.40 -1.84
N VAL A 12 -12.08 -8.74 -3.04
CA VAL A 12 -13.28 -9.53 -3.21
C VAL A 12 -12.95 -10.98 -2.86
N ILE A 13 -13.61 -11.53 -1.86
CA ILE A 13 -13.48 -12.93 -1.47
C ILE A 13 -14.49 -13.80 -2.23
N ALA A 14 -14.18 -15.07 -2.45
CA ALA A 14 -15.12 -16.03 -3.06
C ALA A 14 -16.42 -16.09 -2.24
N GLY A 15 -17.55 -15.98 -2.92
CA GLY A 15 -18.87 -15.97 -2.28
C GLY A 15 -19.37 -14.60 -1.80
N ALA A 16 -18.55 -13.52 -1.89
CA ALA A 16 -18.97 -12.17 -1.54
C ALA A 16 -19.03 -11.22 -2.74
N SER A 17 -19.75 -10.11 -2.60
CA SER A 17 -19.83 -9.07 -3.61
C SER A 17 -18.70 -8.04 -3.48
N PRO A 18 -18.35 -7.30 -4.56
CA PRO A 18 -17.43 -6.16 -4.47
C PRO A 18 -17.89 -5.09 -3.47
N ALA A 19 -19.19 -4.86 -3.34
CA ALA A 19 -19.73 -3.92 -2.35
C ALA A 19 -19.43 -4.37 -0.92
N GLN A 20 -19.52 -5.68 -0.64
CA GLN A 20 -19.15 -6.23 0.66
C GLN A 20 -17.66 -6.03 0.94
N ALA A 21 -16.78 -6.24 -0.05
CA ALA A 21 -15.33 -6.03 0.12
C ALA A 21 -14.98 -4.59 0.54
N LEU A 22 -15.68 -3.58 0.02
CA LEU A 22 -15.51 -2.19 0.44
C LEU A 22 -15.95 -1.97 1.90
N GLN A 23 -17.06 -2.57 2.32
CA GLN A 23 -17.53 -2.52 3.71
C GLN A 23 -16.59 -3.26 4.66
N ASP A 24 -16.01 -4.39 4.24
CA ASP A 24 -15.04 -5.16 5.01
C ASP A 24 -13.75 -4.36 5.23
N SER A 25 -13.31 -3.56 4.25
CA SER A 25 -12.19 -2.63 4.40
C SER A 25 -12.47 -1.56 5.46
N ILE A 26 -13.66 -0.96 5.47
CA ILE A 26 -14.05 0.02 6.49
C ILE A 26 -14.13 -0.64 7.88
N ALA A 27 -14.69 -1.85 7.96
CA ALA A 27 -14.78 -2.60 9.21
C ALA A 27 -13.39 -2.99 9.75
N LEU A 28 -12.47 -3.39 8.86
CA LEU A 28 -11.07 -3.65 9.23
C LEU A 28 -10.38 -2.37 9.74
N ALA A 29 -10.56 -1.24 9.05
CA ALA A 29 -9.95 0.02 9.46
C ALA A 29 -10.41 0.45 10.86
N ARG A 30 -11.72 0.34 11.17
CA ARG A 30 -12.25 0.58 12.53
C ARG A 30 -11.62 -0.36 13.57
N HIS A 31 -11.45 -1.62 13.21
CA HIS A 31 -10.86 -2.62 14.11
C HIS A 31 -9.41 -2.27 14.45
N VAL A 32 -8.58 -1.97 13.45
CA VAL A 32 -7.16 -1.67 13.67
C VAL A 32 -6.91 -0.27 14.26
N ASP A 33 -7.85 0.69 14.06
CA ASP A 33 -7.84 1.99 14.74
C ASP A 33 -7.84 1.82 16.26
N GLY A 34 -8.70 0.91 16.76
CA GLY A 34 -8.78 0.57 18.20
C GLY A 34 -7.60 -0.23 18.74
N LEU A 35 -6.73 -0.76 17.87
CA LEU A 35 -5.56 -1.56 18.26
C LEU A 35 -4.25 -0.77 18.28
N GLY A 36 -4.25 0.51 17.84
CA GLY A 36 -3.07 1.35 17.87
C GLY A 36 -2.15 1.21 16.64
N PHE A 37 -2.66 0.71 15.52
CA PHE A 37 -1.95 0.79 14.24
C PHE A 37 -1.73 2.25 13.83
N THR A 38 -0.61 2.52 13.12
CA THR A 38 -0.23 3.88 12.76
C THR A 38 -0.98 4.38 11.53
N ARG A 39 -1.08 3.53 10.46
CA ARG A 39 -1.64 3.90 9.16
C ARG A 39 -2.54 2.82 8.61
N PHE A 40 -3.45 3.26 7.72
CA PHE A 40 -4.24 2.40 6.85
C PHE A 40 -4.18 2.96 5.44
N TRP A 41 -3.47 2.29 4.55
CA TRP A 41 -3.35 2.69 3.15
C TRP A 41 -4.14 1.79 2.22
N LEU A 42 -4.65 2.38 1.15
CA LEU A 42 -5.43 1.71 0.11
C LEU A 42 -4.71 1.80 -1.24
N ALA A 43 -4.70 0.68 -1.97
CA ALA A 43 -4.09 0.61 -3.28
C ALA A 43 -5.08 0.93 -4.40
N GLU A 44 -4.57 1.49 -5.53
CA GLU A 44 -5.32 1.69 -6.77
C GLU A 44 -5.09 0.51 -7.72
N HIS A 45 -6.17 -0.19 -8.09
CA HIS A 45 -6.13 -1.21 -9.12
C HIS A 45 -7.37 -1.14 -10.00
N HIS A 46 -7.20 -1.27 -11.32
CA HIS A 46 -8.29 -1.19 -12.28
C HIS A 46 -8.44 -2.50 -13.05
N ALA A 47 -9.69 -2.79 -13.45
CA ALA A 47 -10.07 -3.97 -14.24
C ALA A 47 -9.62 -5.32 -13.64
N LEU A 48 -9.53 -5.40 -12.31
CA LEU A 48 -9.20 -6.62 -11.57
C LEU A 48 -10.43 -7.12 -10.80
N PRO A 49 -11.08 -8.22 -11.21
CA PRO A 49 -12.24 -8.76 -10.51
C PRO A 49 -11.98 -9.15 -9.04
N SER A 50 -10.72 -9.37 -8.67
CA SER A 50 -10.29 -9.68 -7.30
C SER A 50 -10.19 -8.47 -6.38
N VAL A 51 -10.35 -7.23 -6.88
CA VAL A 51 -10.15 -5.99 -6.11
C VAL A 51 -11.33 -5.05 -6.36
N ALA A 52 -11.93 -4.54 -5.29
CA ALA A 52 -13.12 -3.70 -5.38
C ALA A 52 -12.83 -2.19 -5.41
N SER A 53 -11.60 -1.76 -5.12
CA SER A 53 -11.24 -0.33 -5.01
C SER A 53 -10.37 0.16 -6.17
N PRO A 54 -10.96 0.80 -7.21
CA PRO A 54 -10.19 1.47 -8.26
C PRO A 54 -9.89 2.95 -7.93
N ALA A 55 -10.47 3.50 -6.87
CA ALA A 55 -10.37 4.92 -6.50
C ALA A 55 -10.08 5.04 -5.00
N PRO A 56 -8.81 4.88 -4.58
CA PRO A 56 -8.44 4.91 -3.17
C PRO A 56 -8.84 6.21 -2.48
N GLU A 57 -8.85 7.35 -3.16
CA GLU A 57 -9.24 8.64 -2.59
C GLU A 57 -10.69 8.68 -2.07
N ILE A 58 -11.60 7.91 -2.68
CA ILE A 58 -12.97 7.77 -2.19
C ILE A 58 -13.00 6.97 -0.88
N MET A 59 -12.29 5.86 -0.85
CA MET A 59 -12.20 5.00 0.34
C MET A 59 -11.43 5.68 1.48
N ILE A 60 -10.40 6.47 1.18
CA ILE A 60 -9.66 7.27 2.18
C ILE A 60 -10.62 8.18 2.95
N GLY A 61 -11.50 8.90 2.24
CA GLY A 61 -12.50 9.75 2.87
C GLY A 61 -13.47 8.98 3.78
N GLN A 62 -13.95 7.80 3.32
CA GLN A 62 -14.84 6.95 4.11
C GLN A 62 -14.16 6.39 5.37
N ILE A 63 -12.93 5.93 5.25
CA ILE A 63 -12.16 5.37 6.36
C ILE A 63 -11.74 6.45 7.35
N ALA A 64 -11.28 7.61 6.88
CA ALA A 64 -10.92 8.72 7.74
C ALA A 64 -12.13 9.22 8.57
N ALA A 65 -13.34 9.27 7.96
CA ALA A 65 -14.57 9.57 8.67
C ALA A 65 -15.00 8.47 9.67
N ALA A 66 -14.62 7.23 9.42
CA ALA A 66 -15.00 6.07 10.25
C ALA A 66 -14.01 5.75 11.38
N THR A 67 -12.84 6.43 11.44
CA THR A 67 -11.73 6.19 12.36
C THR A 67 -11.30 7.52 13.04
N ARG A 68 -10.51 7.44 14.13
CA ARG A 68 -10.10 8.61 14.91
C ARG A 68 -8.60 8.82 14.95
N HIS A 69 -7.81 7.76 15.01
CA HIS A 69 -6.37 7.81 15.32
C HIS A 69 -5.50 7.47 14.12
N LEU A 70 -5.97 6.58 13.24
CA LEU A 70 -5.24 6.18 12.04
C LEU A 70 -4.93 7.37 11.13
N ARG A 71 -3.71 7.42 10.62
CA ARG A 71 -3.45 8.10 9.36
C ARG A 71 -3.99 7.26 8.21
N VAL A 72 -4.63 7.88 7.25
CA VAL A 72 -5.26 7.18 6.12
C VAL A 72 -4.65 7.71 4.82
N GLY A 73 -4.30 6.83 3.90
CA GLY A 73 -3.63 7.28 2.69
C GLY A 73 -3.69 6.32 1.52
N SER A 74 -3.05 6.70 0.44
CA SER A 74 -2.90 5.86 -0.75
C SER A 74 -1.60 5.06 -0.71
N GLY A 75 -1.70 3.79 -1.03
CA GLY A 75 -0.58 2.88 -1.16
C GLY A 75 -0.57 2.14 -2.50
N GLY A 76 -0.69 2.93 -3.62
CA GLY A 76 -0.67 4.37 -3.93
C GLY A 76 -1.67 4.82 -4.99
N ILE A 77 -1.67 6.12 -5.23
CA ILE A 77 -2.20 6.69 -6.47
C ILE A 77 -1.24 6.35 -7.59
N MET A 78 -1.73 5.75 -8.66
CA MET A 78 -0.93 5.48 -9.84
C MET A 78 -0.85 6.74 -10.70
N LEU A 79 0.08 7.65 -10.33
CA LEU A 79 0.15 9.03 -10.86
C LEU A 79 0.09 9.12 -12.39
N PRO A 80 0.65 8.18 -13.18
CA PRO A 80 0.50 8.24 -14.64
C PRO A 80 -0.95 8.11 -15.16
N ASN A 81 -1.90 7.67 -14.36
CA ASN A 81 -3.32 7.58 -14.74
C ASN A 81 -4.09 8.88 -14.51
N HIS A 82 -3.51 9.85 -13.78
CA HIS A 82 -4.22 11.03 -13.29
C HIS A 82 -3.56 12.35 -13.74
N PRO A 83 -4.32 13.39 -14.06
CA PRO A 83 -3.79 14.76 -14.14
C PRO A 83 -3.25 15.19 -12.76
N PRO A 84 -2.01 15.71 -12.66
CA PRO A 84 -1.41 16.10 -11.38
C PRO A 84 -2.23 17.14 -10.61
N LEU A 85 -2.87 18.10 -11.28
CA LEU A 85 -3.79 19.05 -10.64
C LEU A 85 -4.94 18.35 -9.92
N MET A 86 -5.58 17.36 -10.54
CA MET A 86 -6.67 16.62 -9.90
C MET A 86 -6.20 15.85 -8.67
N VAL A 87 -4.99 15.29 -8.69
CA VAL A 87 -4.40 14.63 -7.51
C VAL A 87 -4.16 15.64 -6.40
N ALA A 88 -3.58 16.80 -6.73
CA ALA A 88 -3.37 17.88 -5.75
C ALA A 88 -4.68 18.31 -5.10
N GLU A 89 -5.71 18.63 -5.88
CA GLU A 89 -7.00 19.10 -5.37
C GLU A 89 -7.70 18.05 -4.49
N ARG A 90 -7.74 16.77 -4.93
CA ARG A 90 -8.36 15.69 -4.17
C ARG A 90 -7.69 15.48 -2.82
N PHE A 91 -6.36 15.49 -2.76
CA PHE A 91 -5.63 15.25 -1.52
C PHE A 91 -5.59 16.48 -0.61
N LYS A 92 -5.58 17.71 -1.15
CA LYS A 92 -5.82 18.93 -0.36
C LYS A 92 -7.24 18.94 0.24
N MET A 93 -8.24 18.49 -0.52
CA MET A 93 -9.62 18.37 -0.03
C MET A 93 -9.72 17.33 1.12
N LEU A 94 -9.06 16.19 0.99
CA LEU A 94 -8.97 15.19 2.05
C LEU A 94 -8.26 15.74 3.29
N GLU A 95 -7.13 16.45 3.12
CA GLU A 95 -6.39 17.08 4.21
C GLU A 95 -7.21 18.18 4.90
N ALA A 96 -7.98 18.98 4.15
CA ALA A 96 -8.90 19.96 4.71
C ALA A 96 -10.00 19.33 5.58
N LEU A 97 -10.52 18.18 5.16
CA LEU A 97 -11.56 17.42 5.89
C LEU A 97 -11.01 16.68 7.11
N PHE A 98 -9.76 16.20 7.03
CA PHE A 98 -9.12 15.37 8.06
C PHE A 98 -7.69 15.84 8.33
N PRO A 99 -7.50 17.06 8.89
CA PRO A 99 -6.19 17.67 9.04
C PRO A 99 -5.19 16.80 9.79
N GLY A 100 -3.98 16.64 9.22
CA GLY A 100 -2.88 15.89 9.81
C GLY A 100 -3.03 14.38 9.76
N ARG A 101 -4.11 13.85 9.15
CA ARG A 101 -4.38 12.41 9.10
C ARG A 101 -4.22 11.77 7.72
N ILE A 102 -3.96 12.55 6.70
CA ILE A 102 -3.88 12.04 5.33
C ILE A 102 -2.42 11.80 4.93
N ASP A 103 -2.18 10.79 4.07
CA ASP A 103 -0.92 10.53 3.40
C ASP A 103 -1.14 10.37 1.89
N LEU A 104 -0.23 10.90 1.08
CA LEU A 104 -0.24 10.74 -0.37
C LEU A 104 0.92 9.84 -0.81
N GLY A 105 0.63 8.57 -1.02
CA GLY A 105 1.56 7.63 -1.63
C GLY A 105 1.37 7.58 -3.16
N LEU A 106 2.46 7.66 -3.91
CA LEU A 106 2.48 7.74 -5.37
C LEU A 106 3.19 6.54 -5.98
N GLY A 107 2.54 5.86 -6.92
CA GLY A 107 3.09 4.76 -7.71
C GLY A 107 3.34 5.15 -9.16
N ARG A 108 4.37 4.54 -9.76
CA ARG A 108 4.73 4.71 -11.17
C ARG A 108 3.99 3.74 -12.10
N ALA A 109 3.72 2.53 -11.63
CA ALA A 109 3.06 1.50 -12.41
C ALA A 109 1.60 1.89 -12.74
N PRO A 110 1.00 1.38 -13.84
CA PRO A 110 -0.38 1.70 -14.17
C PRO A 110 -1.42 1.05 -13.24
N GLY A 111 -1.05 0.07 -12.41
CA GLY A 111 -1.98 -0.66 -11.55
C GLY A 111 -2.97 -1.53 -12.30
N THR A 112 -2.71 -1.84 -13.57
CA THR A 112 -3.61 -2.56 -14.49
C THR A 112 -2.89 -3.06 -15.74
N ASP A 113 -3.62 -3.72 -16.65
CA ASP A 113 -3.15 -4.11 -17.99
C ASP A 113 -3.04 -2.93 -18.97
N GLY A 114 -2.39 -3.18 -20.13
CA GLY A 114 -2.11 -2.14 -21.13
C GLY A 114 -3.37 -1.52 -21.76
N ILE A 115 -4.43 -2.31 -21.98
CA ILE A 115 -5.69 -1.81 -22.60
C ILE A 115 -6.41 -0.90 -21.62
N THR A 116 -6.51 -1.31 -20.38
CA THR A 116 -7.12 -0.50 -19.30
C THR A 116 -6.32 0.78 -19.05
N ALA A 117 -4.99 0.70 -19.04
CA ALA A 117 -4.12 1.88 -18.92
C ALA A 117 -4.37 2.89 -20.06
N GLN A 118 -4.54 2.41 -21.30
CA GLN A 118 -4.90 3.26 -22.44
C GLN A 118 -6.28 3.92 -22.26
N ALA A 119 -7.26 3.18 -21.77
CA ALA A 119 -8.60 3.70 -21.49
C ALA A 119 -8.59 4.80 -20.42
N LEU A 120 -7.75 4.67 -19.39
CA LEU A 120 -7.59 5.65 -18.32
C LEU A 120 -6.90 6.92 -18.80
N ARG A 121 -5.79 6.79 -19.53
CA ARG A 121 -4.93 7.91 -19.93
C ARG A 121 -5.41 8.65 -21.17
N ARG A 122 -6.23 8.03 -22.01
CA ARG A 122 -6.76 8.56 -23.28
C ARG A 122 -5.71 9.20 -24.21
N ARG A 123 -4.46 8.90 -24.01
CA ARG A 123 -3.33 9.32 -24.85
C ARG A 123 -2.56 8.09 -25.29
N GLU A 124 -2.14 8.05 -26.54
CA GLU A 124 -1.06 7.16 -26.93
C GLU A 124 0.19 7.64 -26.18
N VAL A 125 0.57 6.91 -25.13
CA VAL A 125 1.91 7.08 -24.58
C VAL A 125 2.85 6.53 -25.65
N PRO A 126 3.80 7.33 -26.17
CA PRO A 126 4.77 6.83 -27.11
C PRO A 126 5.40 5.55 -26.52
N ARG A 127 5.56 4.52 -27.35
CA ARG A 127 6.21 3.27 -26.91
C ARG A 127 7.53 3.61 -26.24
N GLY A 128 7.62 3.44 -24.91
CA GLY A 128 8.79 3.75 -24.08
C GLY A 128 8.76 5.07 -23.30
N GLY A 129 7.68 5.86 -23.37
CA GLY A 129 7.55 7.11 -22.60
C GLY A 129 7.03 6.87 -21.18
N ASP A 130 7.90 6.90 -20.19
CA ASP A 130 7.55 7.01 -18.77
C ASP A 130 7.40 8.49 -18.43
N ASP A 131 6.18 8.98 -18.26
CA ASP A 131 5.86 10.38 -17.94
C ASP A 131 5.71 10.63 -16.42
N PHE A 132 6.12 9.65 -15.60
CA PHE A 132 5.98 9.73 -14.15
C PHE A 132 6.77 10.90 -13.55
N LEU A 133 8.00 11.13 -14.00
CA LEU A 133 8.83 12.22 -13.49
C LEU A 133 8.24 13.59 -13.82
N ASP A 134 7.75 13.77 -15.04
CA ASP A 134 7.12 15.03 -15.48
C ASP A 134 5.87 15.31 -14.65
N ARG A 135 5.04 14.28 -14.41
CA ARG A 135 3.84 14.40 -13.57
C ARG A 135 4.15 14.63 -12.11
N LEU A 136 5.18 13.98 -11.59
CA LEU A 136 5.64 14.23 -10.22
C LEU A 136 6.13 15.66 -10.08
N GLN A 137 6.94 16.14 -11.00
CA GLN A 137 7.41 17.52 -11.01
C GLN A 137 6.23 18.50 -11.09
N GLU A 138 5.27 18.26 -11.98
CA GLU A 138 4.07 19.10 -12.09
C GLU A 138 3.28 19.12 -10.79
N LEU A 139 3.09 17.97 -10.13
CA LEU A 139 2.41 17.88 -8.83
C LEU A 139 3.12 18.72 -7.76
N LEU A 140 4.44 18.67 -7.69
CA LEU A 140 5.23 19.46 -6.75
C LEU A 140 5.20 20.96 -7.09
N LEU A 141 5.12 21.32 -8.36
CA LEU A 141 4.96 22.72 -8.81
C LEU A 141 3.58 23.29 -8.42
N TRP A 142 2.52 22.47 -8.45
CA TRP A 142 1.20 22.86 -7.95
C TRP A 142 1.21 23.21 -6.45
N GLU A 143 2.00 22.52 -5.65
CA GLU A 143 2.12 22.82 -4.21
C GLU A 143 2.94 24.05 -3.94
N THR A 144 4.06 24.23 -4.65
CA THR A 144 5.00 25.32 -4.41
C THR A 144 4.66 26.60 -5.16
N GLY A 145 3.74 26.57 -6.13
CA GLY A 145 3.50 27.69 -7.05
C GLY A 145 4.70 27.98 -7.96
N GLY A 146 5.66 27.04 -8.09
CA GLY A 146 6.96 27.24 -8.71
C GLY A 146 7.00 27.14 -10.25
N PHE A 147 5.85 27.27 -10.93
CA PHE A 147 5.85 27.29 -12.40
C PHE A 147 6.67 28.45 -12.96
N PRO A 148 7.44 28.25 -14.07
CA PRO A 148 8.23 29.28 -14.69
C PRO A 148 7.44 30.54 -15.06
N GLU A 149 8.11 31.67 -15.13
CA GLU A 149 7.49 32.92 -15.60
C GLU A 149 6.90 32.75 -17.00
N GLY A 150 5.66 33.23 -17.22
CA GLY A 150 4.92 33.05 -18.48
C GLY A 150 4.25 31.68 -18.66
N HIS A 151 4.46 30.74 -17.75
CA HIS A 151 3.76 29.42 -17.82
C HIS A 151 2.25 29.62 -17.57
N PRO A 152 1.36 29.05 -18.41
CA PRO A 152 -0.10 29.28 -18.30
C PRO A 152 -0.67 28.80 -16.98
N PHE A 153 -0.07 27.77 -16.36
CA PHE A 153 -0.56 27.21 -15.09
C PHE A 153 -0.33 28.11 -13.87
N ARG A 154 0.48 29.15 -13.97
CA ARG A 154 0.60 30.17 -12.90
C ARG A 154 -0.72 30.91 -12.60
N GLN A 155 -1.66 30.88 -13.51
CA GLN A 155 -2.98 31.52 -13.35
C GLN A 155 -4.01 30.59 -12.71
N VAL A 156 -3.64 29.33 -12.49
CA VAL A 156 -4.53 28.31 -11.91
C VAL A 156 -4.26 28.20 -10.41
N GLU A 157 -5.26 28.45 -9.61
CA GLU A 157 -5.22 28.25 -8.16
C GLU A 157 -5.69 26.84 -7.82
N VAL A 158 -4.89 26.11 -7.05
CA VAL A 158 -5.22 24.74 -6.62
C VAL A 158 -6.18 24.79 -5.43
N MET A 159 -7.34 24.23 -5.58
CA MET A 159 -8.38 24.25 -4.56
C MET A 159 -8.35 22.98 -3.67
N PRO A 160 -8.73 23.08 -2.38
CA PRO A 160 -9.02 24.31 -1.63
C PRO A 160 -7.75 25.13 -1.37
N SER A 161 -7.87 26.44 -1.54
CA SER A 161 -6.76 27.38 -1.34
C SER A 161 -6.26 27.38 0.11
N GLY A 162 -4.94 27.53 0.28
CA GLY A 162 -4.32 27.61 1.61
C GLY A 162 -4.20 26.28 2.38
N VAL A 163 -4.65 25.17 1.81
CA VAL A 163 -4.46 23.82 2.40
C VAL A 163 -3.21 23.20 1.80
N PRO A 164 -2.24 22.72 2.60
CA PRO A 164 -1.05 22.05 2.07
C PRO A 164 -1.37 20.65 1.53
N LEU A 165 -0.53 20.12 0.65
CA LEU A 165 -0.52 18.69 0.34
C LEU A 165 -0.15 17.89 1.60
N PRO A 166 -0.79 16.73 1.81
CA PRO A 166 -0.38 15.83 2.90
C PRO A 166 1.03 15.25 2.66
N PRO A 167 1.65 14.64 3.68
CA PRO A 167 2.94 14.00 3.55
C PRO A 167 3.03 13.07 2.34
N LEU A 168 4.10 13.27 1.53
CA LEU A 168 4.33 12.53 0.30
C LEU A 168 5.19 11.29 0.54
N PHE A 169 4.83 10.20 -0.14
CA PHE A 169 5.61 8.96 -0.19
C PHE A 169 5.74 8.48 -1.64
N LEU A 170 6.93 8.13 -2.06
CA LEU A 170 7.10 7.40 -3.32
C LEU A 170 7.11 5.89 -3.04
N LEU A 171 6.36 5.15 -3.85
CA LEU A 171 6.24 3.70 -3.72
C LEU A 171 7.04 2.99 -4.81
N GLY A 172 7.62 1.86 -4.45
CA GLY A 172 8.33 1.04 -5.42
C GLY A 172 8.72 -0.33 -4.93
N SER A 173 9.23 -1.13 -5.86
CA SER A 173 9.72 -2.49 -5.65
C SER A 173 11.13 -2.69 -6.22
N SER A 174 11.87 -1.58 -6.42
CA SER A 174 13.22 -1.57 -7.00
C SER A 174 14.06 -0.43 -6.43
N ASP A 175 15.34 -0.42 -6.76
CA ASP A 175 16.31 0.62 -6.41
C ASP A 175 16.01 1.99 -7.07
N TYR A 176 15.42 2.00 -8.27
CA TYR A 176 15.06 3.25 -8.96
C TYR A 176 14.16 4.15 -8.09
N SER A 177 13.07 3.59 -7.55
CA SER A 177 12.13 4.34 -6.71
C SER A 177 12.77 4.78 -5.40
N ALA A 178 13.68 3.97 -4.83
CA ALA A 178 14.44 4.29 -3.65
C ALA A 178 15.36 5.50 -3.85
N HIS A 179 16.12 5.51 -4.95
CA HIS A 179 16.99 6.64 -5.30
C HIS A 179 16.18 7.91 -5.58
N LEU A 180 15.10 7.80 -6.33
CA LEU A 180 14.23 8.94 -6.64
C LEU A 180 13.62 9.54 -5.37
N ALA A 181 13.06 8.72 -4.48
CA ALA A 181 12.50 9.19 -3.21
C ALA A 181 13.55 9.91 -2.35
N GLY A 182 14.78 9.37 -2.30
CA GLY A 182 15.89 9.98 -1.60
C GLY A 182 16.29 11.34 -2.19
N GLN A 183 16.38 11.44 -3.51
CA GLN A 183 16.77 12.68 -4.20
C GLN A 183 15.70 13.77 -4.07
N VAL A 184 14.40 13.42 -4.20
CA VAL A 184 13.28 14.35 -4.06
C VAL A 184 13.05 14.73 -2.59
N GLY A 185 13.50 13.89 -1.64
CA GLY A 185 13.36 14.12 -0.21
C GLY A 185 11.94 13.83 0.31
N THR A 186 11.28 12.79 -0.22
CA THR A 186 9.97 12.31 0.24
C THR A 186 10.12 11.10 1.17
N GLY A 187 9.03 10.61 1.78
CA GLY A 187 9.00 9.27 2.35
C GLY A 187 9.13 8.21 1.24
N PHE A 188 9.53 7.00 1.63
CA PHE A 188 9.65 5.87 0.73
C PHE A 188 8.93 4.64 1.28
N ALA A 189 8.16 3.94 0.45
CA ALA A 189 7.55 2.67 0.80
C ALA A 189 7.97 1.59 -0.20
N PHE A 190 8.65 0.56 0.32
CA PHE A 190 9.10 -0.58 -0.49
C PHE A 190 8.12 -1.74 -0.40
N ALA A 191 7.63 -2.20 -1.55
CA ALA A 191 6.64 -3.27 -1.65
C ALA A 191 7.29 -4.66 -1.73
N GLN A 192 7.83 -5.16 -0.62
CA GLN A 192 8.52 -6.45 -0.52
C GLN A 192 7.62 -7.63 -0.92
N HIS A 193 6.33 -7.56 -0.63
CA HIS A 193 5.36 -8.63 -0.88
C HIS A 193 5.21 -9.05 -2.36
N PHE A 194 5.69 -8.24 -3.32
CA PHE A 194 5.75 -8.63 -4.74
C PHE A 194 7.07 -8.28 -5.42
N ALA A 195 8.01 -7.65 -4.72
CA ALA A 195 9.28 -7.25 -5.30
C ALA A 195 10.12 -8.45 -5.76
N ALA A 196 10.77 -8.29 -6.92
CA ALA A 196 11.85 -9.19 -7.35
C ALA A 196 13.23 -8.69 -6.90
N PHE A 197 13.32 -7.47 -6.37
CA PHE A 197 14.53 -6.82 -5.90
C PHE A 197 14.69 -6.97 -4.39
N GLU A 198 15.93 -7.00 -3.91
CA GLU A 198 16.24 -7.13 -2.49
C GLU A 198 15.83 -5.87 -1.70
N SER A 199 14.96 -6.04 -0.71
CA SER A 199 14.43 -4.92 0.08
C SER A 199 15.51 -4.18 0.85
N GLU A 200 16.47 -4.89 1.44
CA GLU A 200 17.56 -4.31 2.21
C GLU A 200 18.38 -3.32 1.35
N ALA A 201 18.82 -3.76 0.16
CA ALA A 201 19.59 -2.92 -0.75
C ALA A 201 18.86 -1.63 -1.12
N ALA A 202 17.56 -1.71 -1.46
CA ALA A 202 16.74 -0.56 -1.82
C ALA A 202 16.51 0.40 -0.64
N MET A 203 16.14 -0.14 0.53
CA MET A 203 15.86 0.66 1.73
C MET A 203 17.11 1.41 2.22
N LEU A 204 18.26 0.74 2.23
CA LEU A 204 19.55 1.36 2.58
C LEU A 204 20.00 2.39 1.53
N ALA A 205 19.75 2.14 0.24
CA ALA A 205 20.03 3.11 -0.83
C ALA A 205 19.20 4.39 -0.66
N TYR A 206 17.89 4.26 -0.35
CA TYR A 206 17.04 5.40 -0.02
C TYR A 206 17.63 6.24 1.12
N ARG A 207 17.99 5.62 2.25
CA ARG A 207 18.52 6.34 3.42
C ARG A 207 19.84 7.05 3.12
N ARG A 208 20.79 6.37 2.44
CA ARG A 208 22.07 6.96 2.06
C ARG A 208 21.92 8.12 1.07
N GLY A 209 20.95 8.04 0.16
CA GLY A 209 20.70 9.04 -0.87
C GLY A 209 19.73 10.15 -0.44
N PHE A 210 19.17 10.10 0.77
CA PHE A 210 18.15 11.04 1.21
C PHE A 210 18.70 12.47 1.35
N ARG A 211 17.96 13.41 0.76
CA ARG A 211 18.21 14.84 0.85
C ARG A 211 17.02 15.52 1.52
N PRO A 212 17.22 16.29 2.61
CA PRO A 212 16.17 17.09 3.22
C PRO A 212 15.50 18.00 2.20
N SER A 213 14.20 18.13 2.29
CA SER A 213 13.37 18.91 1.37
C SER A 213 12.23 19.60 2.12
N PRO A 214 11.46 20.50 1.47
CA PRO A 214 10.23 21.05 2.05
C PRO A 214 9.20 19.97 2.45
N TRP A 215 9.28 18.79 1.84
CA TRP A 215 8.36 17.67 2.09
C TRP A 215 8.73 16.89 3.35
N ARG A 216 10.04 16.81 3.66
CA ARG A 216 10.52 16.01 4.77
C ARG A 216 11.97 16.36 5.18
N GLU A 217 12.19 16.54 6.46
CA GLU A 217 13.53 16.85 7.01
C GLU A 217 14.40 15.60 7.20
N ARG A 218 13.80 14.46 7.50
CA ARG A 218 14.47 13.19 7.79
C ARG A 218 13.87 12.05 6.98
N PRO A 219 14.67 11.04 6.59
CA PRO A 219 14.15 9.89 5.87
C PRO A 219 13.11 9.15 6.72
N HIS A 220 12.08 8.64 6.05
CA HIS A 220 11.08 7.73 6.65
C HIS A 220 10.80 6.61 5.67
N ALA A 221 11.20 5.42 6.04
CA ALA A 221 11.16 4.23 5.20
C ALA A 221 10.13 3.24 5.73
N ILE A 222 9.13 2.92 4.90
CA ILE A 222 8.09 1.92 5.18
C ILE A 222 8.43 0.66 4.40
N LEU A 223 8.44 -0.49 5.07
CA LEU A 223 8.55 -1.80 4.42
C LEU A 223 7.18 -2.48 4.38
N ALA A 224 6.61 -2.61 3.17
CA ALA A 224 5.33 -3.28 2.98
C ALA A 224 5.54 -4.78 2.74
N VAL A 225 4.99 -5.61 3.61
CA VAL A 225 5.13 -7.07 3.64
C VAL A 225 3.78 -7.77 3.57
N ALA A 226 3.74 -8.99 3.00
CA ALA A 226 2.58 -9.86 3.17
C ALA A 226 2.76 -10.71 4.42
N ALA A 227 1.74 -10.73 5.30
CA ALA A 227 1.79 -11.57 6.49
C ALA A 227 0.43 -12.19 6.85
N VAL A 228 0.49 -13.39 7.44
CA VAL A 228 -0.65 -14.13 7.99
C VAL A 228 -0.28 -14.56 9.40
N CYS A 229 -0.98 -14.02 10.40
CA CYS A 229 -0.81 -14.35 11.81
C CYS A 229 -1.99 -15.19 12.32
N ALA A 230 -1.69 -16.26 13.05
CA ALA A 230 -2.70 -17.05 13.76
C ALA A 230 -2.14 -17.47 15.14
N PRO A 231 -2.96 -18.02 16.07
CA PRO A 231 -2.48 -18.42 17.39
C PRO A 231 -1.30 -19.37 17.36
N THR A 232 -1.20 -20.22 16.35
CA THR A 232 -0.09 -21.17 16.13
C THR A 232 0.44 -21.08 14.70
N ASP A 233 1.70 -21.48 14.49
CA ASP A 233 2.29 -21.57 13.15
C ASP A 233 1.47 -22.48 12.23
N ALA A 234 0.96 -23.61 12.76
CA ALA A 234 0.17 -24.55 11.98
C ALA A 234 -1.17 -23.96 11.49
N GLU A 235 -1.87 -23.19 12.34
CA GLU A 235 -3.10 -22.50 11.95
C GLU A 235 -2.80 -21.37 10.93
N ALA A 236 -1.72 -20.64 11.11
CA ALA A 236 -1.29 -19.60 10.16
C ALA A 236 -1.00 -20.20 8.78
N GLU A 237 -0.34 -21.36 8.72
CA GLU A 237 -0.09 -22.10 7.48
C GLU A 237 -1.39 -22.52 6.77
N GLN A 238 -2.42 -22.92 7.52
CA GLN A 238 -3.73 -23.22 6.93
C GLN A 238 -4.37 -21.96 6.34
N LEU A 239 -4.39 -20.84 7.06
CA LEU A 239 -4.98 -19.59 6.58
C LEU A 239 -4.25 -19.03 5.36
N ALA A 240 -2.94 -19.23 5.27
CA ALA A 240 -2.12 -18.74 4.15
C ALA A 240 -2.44 -19.42 2.81
N ARG A 241 -3.06 -20.60 2.81
CA ARG A 241 -3.39 -21.35 1.58
C ARG A 241 -4.26 -20.56 0.61
N SER A 242 -5.19 -19.74 1.11
CA SER A 242 -6.00 -18.85 0.26
C SER A 242 -5.12 -17.86 -0.52
N ALA A 243 -4.18 -17.21 0.15
CA ALA A 243 -3.23 -16.29 -0.46
C ALA A 243 -2.29 -16.99 -1.46
N GLU A 244 -1.86 -18.21 -1.16
CA GLU A 244 -1.02 -19.02 -2.03
C GLU A 244 -1.72 -19.39 -3.34
N LEU A 245 -2.95 -19.90 -3.26
CA LEU A 245 -3.72 -20.23 -4.46
C LEU A 245 -4.03 -18.98 -5.29
N ALA A 246 -4.40 -17.88 -4.64
CA ALA A 246 -4.60 -16.60 -5.33
C ALA A 246 -3.34 -16.11 -6.05
N THR A 247 -2.15 -16.31 -5.45
CA THR A 247 -0.86 -15.98 -6.07
C THR A 247 -0.59 -16.82 -7.31
N LEU A 248 -0.80 -18.15 -7.26
CA LEU A 248 -0.64 -19.03 -8.42
C LEU A 248 -1.59 -18.66 -9.57
N ARG A 249 -2.85 -18.31 -9.25
CA ARG A 249 -3.83 -17.85 -10.23
C ARG A 249 -3.40 -16.54 -10.88
N ARG A 250 -2.98 -15.58 -10.10
CA ARG A 250 -2.49 -14.28 -10.60
C ARG A 250 -1.28 -14.44 -11.54
N GLU A 251 -0.35 -15.34 -11.23
CA GLU A 251 0.80 -15.64 -12.10
C GLU A 251 0.40 -16.23 -13.45
N ARG A 252 -0.81 -16.80 -13.54
CA ARG A 252 -1.42 -17.28 -14.80
C ARG A 252 -2.30 -16.22 -15.48
N GLY A 253 -2.40 -15.02 -14.92
CA GLY A 253 -3.32 -13.96 -15.39
C GLY A 253 -4.77 -14.16 -14.96
N GLU A 254 -5.05 -15.05 -14.02
CA GLU A 254 -6.38 -15.34 -13.49
C GLU A 254 -6.64 -14.46 -12.25
N TYR A 255 -7.24 -13.31 -12.45
CA TYR A 255 -7.55 -12.35 -11.36
C TYR A 255 -8.91 -12.65 -10.73
N LEU A 256 -9.08 -13.85 -10.18
CA LEU A 256 -10.30 -14.30 -9.52
C LEU A 256 -10.42 -13.77 -8.08
N PRO A 257 -11.62 -13.75 -7.49
CA PRO A 257 -11.80 -13.49 -6.06
C PRO A 257 -10.90 -14.37 -5.20
N LEU A 258 -10.53 -13.89 -4.01
CA LEU A 258 -9.69 -14.62 -3.07
C LEU A 258 -10.37 -15.95 -2.70
N PRO A 259 -9.76 -17.11 -2.97
CA PRO A 259 -10.39 -18.41 -2.76
C PRO A 259 -10.60 -18.71 -1.28
N SER A 260 -11.63 -19.49 -0.97
CA SER A 260 -11.84 -20.02 0.37
C SER A 260 -10.73 -21.00 0.77
N LEU A 261 -10.62 -21.28 2.07
CA LEU A 261 -9.69 -22.28 2.56
C LEU A 261 -10.03 -23.67 2.00
N GLU A 262 -11.33 -24.01 1.92
CA GLU A 262 -11.81 -25.26 1.36
C GLU A 262 -11.41 -25.40 -0.12
N GLU A 263 -11.62 -24.35 -0.92
CA GLU A 263 -11.21 -24.32 -2.32
C GLU A 263 -9.69 -24.48 -2.47
N ALA A 264 -8.92 -23.80 -1.63
CA ALA A 264 -7.45 -23.90 -1.64
C ALA A 264 -6.96 -25.31 -1.23
N GLN A 265 -7.62 -25.96 -0.29
CA GLN A 265 -7.30 -27.33 0.11
C GLN A 265 -7.66 -28.36 -0.95
N ALA A 266 -8.77 -28.16 -1.66
CA ALA A 266 -9.22 -29.07 -2.73
C ALA A 266 -8.42 -28.91 -4.03
N HIS A 267 -7.62 -27.85 -4.19
CA HIS A 267 -6.83 -27.63 -5.41
C HIS A 267 -5.76 -28.72 -5.60
N PRO A 268 -5.69 -29.39 -6.78
CA PRO A 268 -4.73 -30.45 -7.05
C PRO A 268 -3.34 -29.87 -7.40
N TYR A 269 -2.61 -29.39 -6.40
CA TYR A 269 -1.31 -28.77 -6.61
C TYR A 269 -0.33 -29.69 -7.36
N THR A 270 0.15 -29.25 -8.50
CA THR A 270 1.22 -29.90 -9.24
C THR A 270 2.59 -29.71 -8.54
N GLN A 271 3.57 -30.54 -8.90
CA GLN A 271 4.94 -30.38 -8.38
C GLN A 271 5.54 -29.01 -8.72
N ALA A 272 5.27 -28.49 -9.92
CA ALA A 272 5.75 -27.17 -10.35
C ALA A 272 5.15 -26.04 -9.52
N GLU A 273 3.86 -26.12 -9.16
CA GLU A 273 3.20 -25.14 -8.29
C GLU A 273 3.76 -25.17 -6.87
N ARG A 274 4.01 -26.34 -6.31
CA ARG A 274 4.63 -26.48 -4.99
C ARG A 274 6.01 -25.80 -4.94
N ILE A 275 6.85 -26.02 -5.95
CA ILE A 275 8.16 -25.35 -6.06
C ILE A 275 8.00 -23.82 -6.17
N ARG A 276 6.99 -23.34 -6.90
CA ARG A 276 6.72 -21.89 -7.00
C ARG A 276 6.29 -21.29 -5.66
N LEU A 277 5.41 -21.97 -4.94
CA LEU A 277 4.99 -21.56 -3.61
C LEU A 277 6.15 -21.51 -2.62
N GLU A 278 7.01 -22.51 -2.61
CA GLU A 278 8.22 -22.53 -1.78
C GLU A 278 9.13 -21.33 -2.06
N ARG A 279 9.36 -21.00 -3.34
CA ARG A 279 10.12 -19.81 -3.74
C ARG A 279 9.41 -18.49 -3.33
N GLY A 280 8.09 -18.48 -3.38
CA GLY A 280 7.26 -17.33 -2.96
C GLY A 280 7.25 -17.07 -1.45
N ARG A 281 7.62 -18.06 -0.64
CA ARG A 281 7.61 -17.97 0.83
C ARG A 281 8.51 -16.89 1.41
N ALA A 282 9.57 -16.50 0.72
CA ALA A 282 10.40 -15.37 1.14
C ALA A 282 9.64 -14.03 1.19
N ARG A 283 8.49 -13.93 0.52
CA ARG A 283 7.65 -12.72 0.42
C ARG A 283 6.33 -12.80 1.20
N LEU A 284 6.02 -13.97 1.77
CA LEU A 284 4.82 -14.21 2.57
C LEU A 284 5.22 -14.71 3.96
N HIS A 285 5.14 -13.84 4.95
CA HIS A 285 5.48 -14.15 6.33
C HIS A 285 4.28 -14.81 7.02
N VAL A 286 4.45 -16.06 7.44
CA VAL A 286 3.37 -16.87 8.04
C VAL A 286 3.84 -17.37 9.39
N GLY A 287 2.99 -17.28 10.42
CA GLY A 287 3.34 -17.82 11.72
C GLY A 287 2.50 -17.28 12.89
N SER A 288 2.85 -17.76 14.07
CA SER A 288 2.35 -17.28 15.34
C SER A 288 2.84 -15.85 15.65
N PRO A 289 2.25 -15.16 16.64
CA PRO A 289 2.72 -13.85 17.08
C PRO A 289 4.22 -13.81 17.38
N GLU A 290 4.75 -14.85 18.05
CA GLU A 290 6.17 -14.97 18.37
C GLU A 290 7.03 -15.12 17.11
N THR A 291 6.65 -16.00 16.19
CA THR A 291 7.35 -16.24 14.92
C THR A 291 7.36 -14.97 14.07
N LEU A 292 6.23 -14.27 13.93
CA LEU A 292 6.16 -13.05 13.13
C LEU A 292 6.90 -11.88 13.77
N ARG A 293 6.84 -11.73 15.08
CA ARG A 293 7.62 -10.71 15.79
C ARG A 293 9.12 -10.87 15.55
N ALA A 294 9.62 -12.10 15.65
CA ALA A 294 11.03 -12.39 15.41
C ALA A 294 11.43 -12.10 13.95
N ARG A 295 10.66 -12.62 12.98
CA ARG A 295 10.96 -12.49 11.55
C ARG A 295 10.85 -11.04 11.05
N LEU A 296 9.75 -10.36 11.37
CA LEU A 296 9.51 -8.98 10.93
C LEU A 296 10.42 -8.00 11.67
N GLY A 297 10.77 -8.28 12.94
CA GLY A 297 11.74 -7.50 13.69
C GLY A 297 13.14 -7.57 13.06
N ALA A 298 13.64 -8.77 12.77
CA ALA A 298 14.92 -8.95 12.08
C ALA A 298 14.94 -8.29 10.69
N LEU A 299 13.84 -8.37 9.95
CA LEU A 299 13.71 -7.72 8.65
C LEU A 299 13.72 -6.20 8.76
N ALA A 300 13.04 -5.65 9.77
CA ALA A 300 13.04 -4.22 10.05
C ALA A 300 14.46 -3.71 10.40
N ASP A 301 15.19 -4.45 11.22
CA ASP A 301 16.56 -4.11 11.60
C ASP A 301 17.50 -4.13 10.39
N ALA A 302 17.44 -5.19 9.57
CA ALA A 302 18.26 -5.33 8.37
C ALA A 302 18.00 -4.22 7.34
N THR A 303 16.73 -3.86 7.13
CA THR A 303 16.32 -2.83 6.18
C THR A 303 16.35 -1.41 6.77
N GLN A 304 16.58 -1.27 8.08
CA GLN A 304 16.43 -0.03 8.83
C GLN A 304 15.05 0.63 8.58
N ALA A 305 13.99 -0.16 8.50
CA ALA A 305 12.65 0.37 8.33
C ALA A 305 12.21 1.13 9.59
N ASP A 306 11.58 2.30 9.39
CA ASP A 306 10.92 3.04 10.47
C ASP A 306 9.55 2.44 10.79
N GLU A 307 8.96 1.75 9.81
CA GLU A 307 7.61 1.25 9.87
C GLU A 307 7.45 -0.02 9.02
N ILE A 308 6.73 -1.01 9.52
CA ILE A 308 6.29 -2.18 8.77
C ILE A 308 4.81 -2.02 8.42
N MET A 309 4.50 -2.11 7.13
CA MET A 309 3.13 -2.07 6.64
C MET A 309 2.69 -3.47 6.21
N VAL A 310 1.69 -4.01 6.89
CA VAL A 310 1.23 -5.38 6.70
C VAL A 310 0.05 -5.44 5.73
N PHE A 311 0.20 -6.26 4.72
CA PHE A 311 -0.85 -6.71 3.81
C PHE A 311 -1.23 -8.14 4.18
N SER A 312 -2.53 -8.42 4.40
CA SER A 312 -2.99 -9.77 4.77
C SER A 312 -4.16 -10.22 3.88
N ALA A 313 -3.94 -11.31 3.12
CA ALA A 313 -4.92 -11.93 2.25
C ALA A 313 -5.47 -13.22 2.90
N ILE A 314 -6.42 -13.06 3.80
CA ILE A 314 -7.15 -14.15 4.46
C ILE A 314 -8.61 -14.07 4.02
N HIS A 315 -9.18 -15.18 3.53
CA HIS A 315 -10.56 -15.25 3.04
C HIS A 315 -11.58 -14.98 4.15
N ASP A 316 -11.47 -15.65 5.30
CA ASP A 316 -12.35 -15.42 6.44
C ASP A 316 -12.05 -14.06 7.09
N GLN A 317 -13.01 -13.14 7.06
CA GLN A 317 -12.84 -11.77 7.56
C GLN A 317 -12.72 -11.71 9.10
N THR A 318 -13.22 -12.71 9.82
CA THR A 318 -13.04 -12.80 11.28
C THR A 318 -11.61 -13.24 11.59
N ALA A 319 -11.10 -14.26 10.91
CA ALA A 319 -9.71 -14.68 11.02
C ALA A 319 -8.75 -13.56 10.56
N ARG A 320 -9.12 -12.79 9.53
CA ARG A 320 -8.33 -11.63 9.07
C ARG A 320 -8.21 -10.57 10.16
N ARG A 321 -9.30 -10.16 10.79
CA ARG A 321 -9.26 -9.22 11.94
C ARG A 321 -8.48 -9.81 13.12
N ARG A 322 -8.67 -11.10 13.42
CA ARG A 322 -7.90 -11.77 14.47
C ARG A 322 -6.39 -11.77 14.18
N SER A 323 -5.99 -11.94 12.92
CA SER A 323 -4.58 -11.86 12.50
C SER A 323 -3.98 -10.48 12.84
N TYR A 324 -4.69 -9.38 12.58
CA TYR A 324 -4.23 -8.04 12.96
C TYR A 324 -4.24 -7.81 14.48
N THR A 325 -5.20 -8.37 15.21
CA THR A 325 -5.19 -8.34 16.69
C THR A 325 -3.93 -9.00 17.24
N LEU A 326 -3.61 -10.19 16.77
CA LEU A 326 -2.41 -10.93 17.17
C LEU A 326 -1.11 -10.20 16.83
N LEU A 327 -1.05 -9.53 15.69
CA LEU A 327 0.08 -8.67 15.33
C LEU A 327 0.18 -7.47 16.27
N ALA A 328 -0.93 -6.81 16.62
CA ALA A 328 -0.93 -5.72 17.58
C ALA A 328 -0.39 -6.17 18.96
N GLU A 329 -0.84 -7.30 19.44
CA GLU A 329 -0.35 -7.94 20.69
C GLU A 329 1.16 -8.23 20.59
N ALA A 330 1.60 -8.87 19.50
CA ALA A 330 3.00 -9.23 19.27
C ALA A 330 3.95 -8.02 19.29
N PHE A 331 3.52 -6.91 18.72
CA PHE A 331 4.33 -5.68 18.66
C PHE A 331 4.02 -4.68 19.79
N GLY A 332 3.14 -5.03 20.72
CA GLY A 332 2.81 -4.20 21.88
C GLY A 332 2.09 -2.91 21.52
N LEU A 333 1.26 -2.92 20.45
CA LEU A 333 0.43 -1.79 20.08
C LEU A 333 -0.69 -1.59 21.11
N GLY A 334 -1.21 -0.37 21.24
CA GLY A 334 -2.31 -0.06 22.16
C GLY A 334 -1.91 0.21 23.61
N ALA A 335 -0.68 -0.06 24.02
CA ALA A 335 -0.20 0.28 25.36
C ALA A 335 -0.09 1.81 25.63
N GLY A 336 -0.24 2.62 24.60
CA GLY A 336 -0.15 4.08 24.65
C GLY A 336 -1.47 4.83 24.38
N VAL A 337 -2.58 4.14 24.14
CA VAL A 337 -3.89 4.78 23.81
C VAL A 337 -4.74 5.02 25.08
N ALA A 338 -4.29 4.57 26.22
CA ALA A 338 -4.96 4.78 27.51
C ALA A 338 -4.24 5.88 28.33
N ALA A 339 -4.33 7.13 27.88
CA ALA A 339 -4.04 8.31 28.68
C ALA A 339 -4.79 9.53 28.12
#